data_8a27b18c5136a10832cebcea8fff4224
#
_entry.id   8a27b18c5136a10832cebcea8fff4224
#
_cell.length_a   1.000
_cell.length_b   1.000
_cell.length_c   1.000
_cell.angle_alpha   90.00
_cell.angle_beta   90.00
_cell.angle_gamma   90.00
#
_symmetry.space_group_name_H-M   'P 1'
#
loop_
_entity.id
_entity.type
_entity.pdbx_description
1 polymer ?
#
loop_
_entity_poly.entity_id
_entity_poly.type
_entity_poly.pdbx_seq_one_letter_code
_entity_poly.pdbx_strand_id
1 'polypeptide(L)'
;RVIGYCRELQDCELPFDQGMIIHQISSIDECKRKVVELLKSENPPDAVICSNDLLALGAMRAAKALGSDVPNEFGIVCFDNTTITEVMEPSISSLDVNTYELVVQAADILINQIENPTSSLRQILLSTRMIERRSTQREQGGCPYESASG
;
A
#
# COMPACT_ATOMS: atom_id res chain seq x y z
N ARG A 1 -5.01 -3.92 -7.00
CA ARG A 1 -4.96 -2.98 -5.86
C ARG A 1 -6.07 -1.93 -5.98
N VAL A 2 -6.17 -1.17 -7.08
CA VAL A 2 -7.24 -0.15 -7.27
C VAL A 2 -8.64 -0.77 -7.17
N ILE A 3 -8.88 -1.94 -7.78
CA ILE A 3 -10.19 -2.63 -7.69
C ILE A 3 -10.54 -2.97 -6.24
N GLY A 4 -9.57 -3.44 -5.44
CA GLY A 4 -9.78 -3.71 -4.01
C GLY A 4 -10.13 -2.45 -3.23
N TYR A 5 -9.40 -1.35 -3.47
CA TYR A 5 -9.69 -0.04 -2.88
C TYR A 5 -11.12 0.44 -3.20
N CYS A 6 -11.51 0.41 -4.48
CA CYS A 6 -12.86 0.83 -4.88
C CYS A 6 -13.96 -0.04 -4.26
N ARG A 7 -13.71 -1.37 -4.16
CA ARG A 7 -14.67 -2.29 -3.53
C ARG A 7 -14.84 -1.98 -2.05
N GLU A 8 -13.73 -1.78 -1.33
CA GLU A 8 -13.77 -1.47 0.10
C GLU A 8 -14.48 -0.15 0.39
N LEU A 9 -14.26 0.90 -0.42
CA LEU A 9 -15.03 2.14 -0.30
C LEU A 9 -16.53 1.90 -0.50
N GLN A 10 -16.88 1.07 -1.47
CA GLN A 10 -18.29 0.72 -1.73
C GLN A 10 -18.90 -0.06 -0.57
N ASP A 11 -18.18 -1.05 -0.03
CA ASP A 11 -18.63 -1.88 1.09
C ASP A 11 -18.78 -1.06 2.40
N CYS A 12 -17.96 -0.02 2.54
CA CYS A 12 -18.04 0.95 3.64
C CYS A 12 -18.99 2.14 3.37
N GLU A 13 -19.71 2.15 2.26
CA GLU A 13 -20.60 3.26 1.85
C GLU A 13 -19.89 4.63 1.76
N LEU A 14 -18.57 4.62 1.46
CA LEU A 14 -17.76 5.82 1.31
C LEU A 14 -17.74 6.32 -0.13
N PRO A 15 -17.72 7.65 -0.36
CA PRO A 15 -17.68 8.18 -1.70
C PRO A 15 -16.35 7.86 -2.40
N PHE A 16 -16.44 7.47 -3.68
CA PHE A 16 -15.28 7.28 -4.53
C PHE A 16 -14.97 8.56 -5.30
N ASP A 17 -13.73 9.04 -5.17
CA ASP A 17 -13.21 10.15 -5.98
C ASP A 17 -12.05 9.65 -6.85
N GLN A 18 -12.23 9.70 -8.18
CA GLN A 18 -11.21 9.31 -9.13
C GLN A 18 -9.95 10.20 -9.07
N GLY A 19 -10.09 11.45 -8.63
CA GLY A 19 -8.97 12.37 -8.43
C GLY A 19 -7.99 11.93 -7.34
N MET A 20 -8.43 11.05 -6.44
CA MET A 20 -7.57 10.44 -5.40
C MET A 20 -6.73 9.29 -5.91
N ILE A 21 -6.91 8.84 -7.16
CA ILE A 21 -6.09 7.77 -7.74
C ILE A 21 -5.01 8.36 -8.64
N ILE A 22 -3.76 8.21 -8.22
CA ILE A 22 -2.61 8.64 -9.00
C ILE A 22 -2.08 7.45 -9.79
N HIS A 23 -2.11 7.58 -11.12
CA HIS A 23 -1.64 6.54 -12.05
C HIS A 23 -0.24 6.84 -12.59
N GLN A 24 0.45 5.80 -13.05
CA GLN A 24 1.68 5.89 -13.85
C GLN A 24 2.82 6.67 -13.20
N ILE A 25 3.02 6.50 -11.90
CA ILE A 25 4.18 7.06 -11.19
C ILE A 25 5.42 6.21 -11.52
N SER A 26 6.46 6.85 -12.05
CA SER A 26 7.70 6.20 -12.49
C SER A 26 8.89 6.40 -11.55
N SER A 27 8.80 7.35 -10.61
CA SER A 27 9.93 7.67 -9.72
C SER A 27 9.47 8.16 -8.35
N ILE A 28 10.40 8.09 -7.38
CA ILE A 28 10.20 8.60 -6.01
C ILE A 28 9.91 10.11 -6.04
N ASP A 29 10.63 10.87 -6.86
CA ASP A 29 10.47 12.32 -6.93
C ASP A 29 9.15 12.73 -7.59
N GLU A 30 8.70 11.97 -8.59
CA GLU A 30 7.38 12.17 -9.17
C GLU A 30 6.28 11.88 -8.15
N CYS A 31 6.40 10.77 -7.40
CA CYS A 31 5.48 10.45 -6.30
C CYS A 31 5.44 11.58 -5.27
N LYS A 32 6.60 12.05 -4.82
CA LYS A 32 6.68 13.18 -3.89
C LYS A 32 5.93 14.40 -4.41
N ARG A 33 6.16 14.79 -5.68
CA ARG A 33 5.50 15.95 -6.28
C ARG A 33 3.98 15.79 -6.32
N LYS A 34 3.50 14.62 -6.77
CA LYS A 34 2.07 14.32 -6.86
C LYS A 34 1.38 14.29 -5.50
N VAL A 35 2.01 13.71 -4.50
CA VAL A 35 1.48 13.68 -3.13
C VAL A 35 1.46 15.09 -2.53
N VAL A 36 2.48 15.94 -2.80
CA VAL A 36 2.46 17.35 -2.38
C VAL A 36 1.29 18.10 -3.04
N GLU A 37 1.03 17.89 -4.34
CA GLU A 37 -0.12 18.48 -5.04
C GLU A 37 -1.43 18.06 -4.38
N LEU A 38 -1.57 16.78 -4.05
CA LEU A 38 -2.77 16.21 -3.42
C LEU A 38 -2.99 16.74 -1.99
N LEU A 39 -1.93 16.81 -1.18
CA LEU A 39 -2.02 17.33 0.19
C LEU A 39 -2.26 18.84 0.26
N LYS A 40 -2.08 19.57 -0.84
CA LYS A 40 -2.40 20.99 -0.97
C LYS A 40 -3.75 21.26 -1.63
N SER A 41 -4.49 20.22 -2.01
CA SER A 41 -5.82 20.37 -2.59
C SER A 41 -6.84 20.90 -1.57
N GLU A 42 -8.03 21.28 -2.03
CA GLU A 42 -9.12 21.74 -1.15
C GLU A 42 -9.62 20.64 -0.19
N ASN A 43 -9.54 19.39 -0.62
CA ASN A 43 -9.93 18.22 0.18
C ASN A 43 -8.75 17.24 0.22
N PRO A 44 -7.74 17.47 1.04
CA PRO A 44 -6.58 16.61 1.11
C PRO A 44 -6.93 15.26 1.74
N PRO A 45 -6.35 14.15 1.26
CA PRO A 45 -6.51 12.86 1.92
C PRO A 45 -5.76 12.84 3.26
N ASP A 46 -6.29 12.11 4.22
CA ASP A 46 -5.67 11.86 5.52
C ASP A 46 -4.80 10.58 5.54
N ALA A 47 -4.78 9.84 4.43
CA ALA A 47 -3.92 8.68 4.25
C ALA A 47 -3.65 8.38 2.77
N VAL A 48 -2.60 7.61 2.51
CA VAL A 48 -2.26 7.10 1.17
C VAL A 48 -1.92 5.61 1.18
N ILE A 49 -2.41 4.90 0.16
CA ILE A 49 -2.02 3.53 -0.15
C ILE A 49 -1.04 3.56 -1.32
N CYS A 50 0.22 3.27 -1.07
CA CYS A 50 1.26 3.21 -2.09
C CYS A 50 1.38 1.81 -2.68
N SER A 51 1.55 1.69 -3.98
CA SER A 51 1.62 0.38 -4.63
C SER A 51 2.91 -0.40 -4.37
N ASN A 52 3.94 0.25 -3.84
CA ASN A 52 5.20 -0.36 -3.40
C ASN A 52 5.95 0.54 -2.41
N ASP A 53 7.04 0.03 -1.85
CA ASP A 53 7.86 0.71 -0.83
C ASP A 53 8.57 1.96 -1.33
N LEU A 54 9.00 1.99 -2.61
CA LEU A 54 9.66 3.16 -3.19
C LEU A 54 8.69 4.35 -3.32
N LEU A 55 7.43 4.08 -3.66
CA LEU A 55 6.41 5.12 -3.70
C LEU A 55 6.04 5.60 -2.28
N ALA A 56 6.04 4.70 -1.28
CA ALA A 56 5.87 5.10 0.11
C ALA A 56 6.99 6.03 0.59
N LEU A 57 8.24 5.81 0.15
CA LEU A 57 9.33 6.76 0.40
C LEU A 57 9.05 8.13 -0.23
N GLY A 58 8.48 8.16 -1.44
CA GLY A 58 8.05 9.39 -2.11
C GLY A 58 6.99 10.14 -1.30
N ALA A 59 5.96 9.41 -0.84
CA ALA A 59 4.89 9.95 0.00
C ALA A 59 5.42 10.48 1.35
N MET A 60 6.33 9.74 1.99
CA MET A 60 6.98 10.18 3.23
C MET A 60 7.79 11.47 3.03
N ARG A 61 8.52 11.59 1.91
CA ARG A 61 9.25 12.82 1.57
C ARG A 61 8.30 14.00 1.30
N ALA A 62 7.11 13.73 0.77
CA ALA A 62 6.07 14.76 0.58
C ALA A 62 5.54 15.27 1.92
N ALA A 63 5.14 14.37 2.82
CA ALA A 63 4.68 14.70 4.17
C ALA A 63 5.74 15.53 4.92
N LYS A 64 7.00 15.07 4.95
CA LYS A 64 8.12 15.82 5.58
C LYS A 64 8.34 17.20 4.97
N ALA A 65 8.20 17.35 3.64
CA ALA A 65 8.37 18.64 2.98
C ALA A 65 7.27 19.66 3.33
N LEU A 66 6.10 19.19 3.73
CA LEU A 66 4.97 20.00 4.17
C LEU A 66 4.89 20.17 5.68
N GLY A 67 5.74 19.45 6.44
CA GLY A 67 5.68 19.43 7.90
C GLY A 67 4.50 18.64 8.46
N SER A 68 3.84 17.81 7.63
CA SER A 68 2.73 16.97 8.08
C SER A 68 3.23 15.85 8.98
N ASP A 69 2.53 15.67 10.10
CA ASP A 69 2.83 14.62 11.07
C ASP A 69 2.31 13.25 10.56
N VAL A 70 3.23 12.28 10.48
CA VAL A 70 2.92 10.90 10.14
C VAL A 70 3.06 10.06 11.43
N PRO A 71 1.99 9.43 11.91
CA PRO A 71 0.72 9.14 11.23
C PRO A 71 -0.45 10.09 11.56
N ASN A 72 -0.30 11.05 12.48
CA ASN A 72 -1.43 11.73 13.08
C ASN A 72 -2.24 12.56 12.07
N GLU A 73 -1.57 13.27 11.17
CA GLU A 73 -2.21 14.05 10.11
C GLU A 73 -2.28 13.29 8.78
N PHE A 74 -1.31 12.42 8.50
CA PHE A 74 -1.23 11.71 7.22
C PHE A 74 -0.71 10.28 7.38
N GLY A 75 -1.58 9.29 7.22
CA GLY A 75 -1.24 7.87 7.27
C GLY A 75 -0.60 7.37 5.97
N ILE A 76 0.37 6.45 6.07
CA ILE A 76 1.01 5.84 4.90
C ILE A 76 1.03 4.32 5.05
N VAL A 77 0.52 3.61 4.04
CA VAL A 77 0.62 2.16 3.93
C VAL A 77 1.11 1.78 2.53
N CYS A 78 1.83 0.67 2.43
CA CYS A 78 2.34 0.18 1.15
C CYS A 78 2.26 -1.34 1.01
N PHE A 79 2.87 -1.85 -0.05
CA PHE A 79 3.02 -3.27 -0.34
C PHE A 79 4.49 -3.63 -0.44
N ASP A 80 4.79 -4.92 -0.40
CA ASP A 80 6.05 -5.64 -0.62
C ASP A 80 6.88 -5.87 0.64
N ASN A 81 6.76 -5.05 1.69
CA ASN A 81 7.42 -5.21 2.99
C ASN A 81 8.94 -5.46 2.89
N THR A 82 9.63 -4.65 2.08
CA THR A 82 11.10 -4.72 2.02
C THR A 82 11.74 -4.00 3.21
N THR A 83 13.02 -4.22 3.45
CA THR A 83 13.79 -3.61 4.55
C THR A 83 13.67 -2.07 4.62
N ILE A 84 13.42 -1.41 3.47
CA ILE A 84 13.28 0.05 3.44
C ILE A 84 12.12 0.54 4.31
N THR A 85 11.03 -0.22 4.44
CA THR A 85 9.88 0.15 5.26
C THR A 85 10.17 0.11 6.75
N GLU A 86 11.12 -0.69 7.17
CA GLU A 86 11.54 -0.81 8.57
C GLU A 86 12.47 0.33 9.00
N VAL A 87 13.37 0.74 8.09
CA VAL A 87 14.41 1.74 8.40
C VAL A 87 13.95 3.18 8.18
N MET A 88 12.78 3.38 7.56
CA MET A 88 12.19 4.72 7.48
C MET A 88 11.74 5.24 8.84
N GLU A 89 11.73 6.57 9.00
CA GLU A 89 11.28 7.23 10.22
C GLU A 89 10.18 8.24 9.91
N PRO A 90 8.93 7.97 10.38
CA PRO A 90 8.47 6.74 11.05
C PRO A 90 8.50 5.51 10.13
N SER A 91 8.61 4.31 10.72
CA SER A 91 8.57 3.04 9.98
C SER A 91 7.21 2.84 9.33
N ILE A 92 7.20 2.28 8.10
CA ILE A 92 6.01 2.20 7.25
C ILE A 92 5.27 0.87 7.43
N SER A 93 3.97 0.95 7.66
CA SER A 93 3.07 -0.19 7.62
C SER A 93 2.97 -0.73 6.19
N SER A 94 3.12 -2.04 6.04
CA SER A 94 3.20 -2.66 4.71
C SER A 94 2.51 -4.02 4.65
N LEU A 95 1.89 -4.30 3.51
CA LEU A 95 1.35 -5.62 3.23
C LEU A 95 2.47 -6.54 2.75
N ASP A 96 2.83 -7.52 3.56
CA ASP A 96 3.77 -8.57 3.21
C ASP A 96 3.09 -9.56 2.25
N VAL A 97 3.58 -9.59 1.01
CA VAL A 97 3.08 -10.46 -0.05
C VAL A 97 3.80 -11.80 -0.10
N ASN A 98 4.66 -12.10 0.89
CA ASN A 98 5.46 -13.31 0.96
C ASN A 98 6.24 -13.57 -0.34
N THR A 99 7.06 -12.62 -0.73
CA THR A 99 7.80 -12.62 -2.00
C THR A 99 8.65 -13.87 -2.18
N TYR A 100 9.24 -14.40 -1.10
CA TYR A 100 10.03 -15.62 -1.16
C TYR A 100 9.20 -16.82 -1.62
N GLU A 101 8.07 -17.07 -0.98
CA GLU A 101 7.18 -18.18 -1.34
C GLU A 101 6.61 -18.01 -2.75
N LEU A 102 6.28 -16.76 -3.12
CA LEU A 102 5.79 -16.46 -4.47
C LEU A 102 6.81 -16.83 -5.55
N VAL A 103 8.09 -16.52 -5.33
CA VAL A 103 9.16 -16.88 -6.27
C VAL A 103 9.39 -18.40 -6.32
N VAL A 104 9.37 -19.08 -5.17
CA VAL A 104 9.51 -20.55 -5.12
C VAL A 104 8.39 -21.22 -5.90
N GLN A 105 7.13 -20.86 -5.63
CA GLN A 105 5.97 -21.44 -6.31
C GLN A 105 5.96 -21.12 -7.81
N ALA A 106 6.37 -19.93 -8.21
CA ALA A 106 6.47 -19.58 -9.63
C ALA A 106 7.55 -20.41 -10.34
N ALA A 107 8.70 -20.62 -9.70
CA ALA A 107 9.78 -21.45 -10.25
C ALA A 107 9.33 -22.92 -10.40
N ASP A 108 8.67 -23.48 -9.39
CA ASP A 108 8.16 -24.85 -9.42
C ASP A 108 7.12 -25.06 -10.54
N ILE A 109 6.21 -24.10 -10.72
CA ILE A 109 5.24 -24.15 -11.83
C ILE A 109 5.96 -24.10 -13.18
N LEU A 110 6.94 -23.22 -13.34
CA LEU A 110 7.68 -23.06 -14.58
C LEU A 110 8.48 -24.34 -14.92
N ILE A 111 9.20 -24.89 -13.96
CA ILE A 111 9.97 -26.14 -14.14
C ILE A 111 9.02 -27.28 -14.54
N ASN A 112 7.91 -27.42 -13.82
CA ASN A 112 6.93 -28.46 -14.12
C ASN A 112 6.34 -28.31 -15.55
N GLN A 113 6.10 -27.10 -16.02
CA GLN A 113 5.62 -26.86 -17.38
C GLN A 113 6.68 -27.17 -18.46
N ILE A 114 7.97 -26.91 -18.16
CA ILE A 114 9.06 -27.28 -19.08
C ILE A 114 9.19 -28.78 -19.19
N GLU A 115 9.15 -29.49 -18.06
CA GLU A 115 9.29 -30.96 -18.03
C GLU A 115 8.03 -31.68 -18.54
N ASN A 116 6.84 -31.09 -18.33
CA ASN A 116 5.54 -31.66 -18.70
C ASN A 116 4.71 -30.66 -19.51
N PRO A 117 5.01 -30.41 -20.80
CA PRO A 117 4.36 -29.37 -21.61
C PRO A 117 2.84 -29.51 -21.75
N THR A 118 2.30 -30.70 -21.51
CA THR A 118 0.86 -30.99 -21.57
C THR A 118 0.16 -30.84 -20.22
N SER A 119 0.87 -30.44 -19.17
CA SER A 119 0.26 -30.23 -17.86
C SER A 119 -0.74 -29.07 -17.89
N SER A 120 -1.81 -29.20 -17.11
CA SER A 120 -2.82 -28.14 -16.98
C SER A 120 -2.23 -26.90 -16.30
N LEU A 121 -2.72 -25.73 -16.70
CA LEU A 121 -2.40 -24.47 -16.03
C LEU A 121 -2.85 -24.52 -14.56
N ARG A 122 -1.97 -24.03 -13.67
CA ARG A 122 -2.25 -23.93 -12.23
C ARG A 122 -2.30 -22.47 -11.83
N GLN A 123 -3.24 -22.14 -10.96
CA GLN A 123 -3.29 -20.87 -10.27
C GLN A 123 -3.08 -21.13 -8.77
N ILE A 124 -2.09 -20.46 -8.18
CA ILE A 124 -1.82 -20.54 -6.75
C ILE A 124 -2.11 -19.16 -6.15
N LEU A 125 -2.91 -19.12 -5.10
CA LEU A 125 -3.17 -17.92 -4.31
C LEU A 125 -2.38 -18.04 -3.01
N LEU A 126 -1.53 -17.05 -2.75
CA LEU A 126 -0.79 -16.94 -1.51
C LEU A 126 -1.48 -15.94 -0.58
N SER A 127 -1.52 -16.27 0.71
CA SER A 127 -2.01 -15.35 1.72
C SER A 127 -1.02 -14.21 1.93
N THR A 128 -1.55 -13.02 2.14
CA THR A 128 -0.78 -11.83 2.51
C THR A 128 -0.98 -11.52 3.99
N ARG A 129 -0.06 -10.76 4.59
CA ARG A 129 -0.16 -10.35 5.99
C ARG A 129 0.14 -8.86 6.11
N MET A 130 -0.74 -8.13 6.84
CA MET A 130 -0.46 -6.76 7.21
C MET A 130 0.61 -6.70 8.30
N ILE A 131 1.67 -5.95 8.08
CA ILE A 131 2.69 -5.60 9.07
C ILE A 131 2.44 -4.17 9.49
N GLU A 132 1.80 -4.00 10.62
CA GLU A 132 1.53 -2.69 11.19
C GLU A 132 2.79 -2.09 11.79
N ARG A 133 3.03 -0.81 11.47
CA ARG A 133 4.14 0.00 11.96
C ARG A 133 3.69 1.42 12.28
N ARG A 134 4.64 2.29 12.64
CA ARG A 134 4.36 3.63 13.15
C ARG A 134 3.60 4.54 12.18
N SER A 135 3.70 4.33 10.87
CA SER A 135 3.05 5.19 9.86
C SER A 135 1.51 5.11 9.81
N THR A 136 0.90 4.20 10.58
CA THR A 136 -0.56 4.06 10.70
C THR A 136 -1.04 4.01 12.15
N GLN A 137 -0.13 4.01 13.13
CA GLN A 137 -0.46 3.96 14.55
C GLN A 137 -0.62 5.37 15.11
N ARG A 138 -1.80 5.97 14.92
CA ARG A 138 -2.12 7.30 15.48
C ARG A 138 -2.14 7.25 17.02
N GLU A 139 -1.56 8.27 17.67
CA GLU A 139 -1.69 8.46 19.11
C GLU A 139 -3.14 8.84 19.42
N GLN A 140 -3.86 7.93 20.07
CA GLN A 140 -5.23 7.98 20.57
C GLN A 140 -6.14 9.12 20.08
N GLY A 141 -6.83 8.85 18.98
CA GLY A 141 -8.13 9.38 18.69
C GLY A 141 -8.86 8.22 18.03
N GLY A 142 -9.78 7.57 18.77
CA GLY A 142 -10.39 6.30 18.41
C GLY A 142 -10.78 6.19 16.94
N CYS A 143 -10.51 5.05 16.34
CA CYS A 143 -10.99 4.70 15.01
C CYS A 143 -12.53 4.76 15.02
N PRO A 144 -13.20 5.53 14.16
CA PRO A 144 -14.66 5.57 14.12
C PRO A 144 -15.30 4.25 13.66
N TYR A 145 -14.50 3.21 13.34
CA TYR A 145 -14.93 1.95 12.74
C TYR A 145 -14.83 0.70 13.63
N GLU A 146 -14.71 0.83 14.97
CA GLU A 146 -14.66 -0.33 15.87
C GLU A 146 -15.99 -1.06 16.09
N SER A 147 -17.06 -0.80 15.36
CA SER A 147 -18.39 -1.35 15.65
C SER A 147 -19.04 -2.22 14.57
N ALA A 148 -18.30 -2.78 13.61
CA ALA A 148 -18.89 -3.59 12.55
C ALA A 148 -18.36 -5.04 12.47
N SER A 149 -17.95 -5.63 13.61
CA SER A 149 -17.60 -7.06 13.69
C SER A 149 -18.32 -7.68 14.88
N GLY A 150 -19.60 -8.00 14.70
CA GLY A 150 -20.44 -8.77 15.58
C GLY A 150 -21.05 -9.93 14.80
#